data_85df1589eefb35671fb0682cb24db1a7
#
_entry.id   85df1589eefb35671fb0682cb24db1a7
#
_cell.length_a   1.000
_cell.length_b   1.000
_cell.length_c   1.000
_cell.angle_alpha   90.00
_cell.angle_beta   90.00
_cell.angle_gamma   90.00
#
_symmetry.space_group_name_H-M   'P 1'
#
loop_
_entity.id
_entity.type
_entity.pdbx_description
1 polymer ?
#
loop_
_entity_poly.entity_id
_entity_poly.type
_entity_poly.pdbx_seq_one_letter_code
_entity_poly.pdbx_strand_id
1 'polypeptide(L)'
;MIEQFYDLRPEVLALDRKALSLCREQFAHVEEIRDYNQLKMLRAFTDSGVEARHFWGSSGYGVWDDSRNKLEEVFARCMGAEAALVRPQFMSGTHTLTVALF
;
A
#
# COMPACT_ATOMS: atom_id res chain seq x y z
N MET A 1 -8.65 -23.65 -12.67
CA MET A 1 -7.91 -22.60 -13.44
C MET A 1 -6.42 -22.93 -13.55
N ILE A 2 -5.71 -23.15 -12.43
CA ILE A 2 -4.25 -23.46 -12.45
C ILE A 2 -3.92 -24.73 -13.23
N GLU A 3 -4.80 -25.73 -13.21
CA GLU A 3 -4.71 -27.01 -13.91
C GLU A 3 -4.66 -26.88 -15.45
N GLN A 4 -5.06 -25.72 -15.97
CA GLN A 4 -5.00 -25.43 -17.41
C GLN A 4 -3.61 -24.98 -17.88
N PHE A 5 -2.77 -24.56 -16.93
CA PHE A 5 -1.46 -23.98 -17.21
C PHE A 5 -0.30 -24.83 -16.69
N TYR A 6 -0.57 -25.66 -15.67
CA TYR A 6 0.45 -26.47 -15.01
C TYR A 6 -0.01 -27.92 -14.83
N ASP A 7 0.86 -28.87 -15.12
CA ASP A 7 0.66 -30.29 -14.86
C ASP A 7 0.95 -30.57 -13.36
N LEU A 8 -0.11 -30.50 -12.55
CA LEU A 8 -0.03 -30.71 -11.11
C LEU A 8 -0.62 -32.06 -10.74
N ARG A 9 0.02 -32.76 -9.81
CA ARG A 9 -0.49 -34.03 -9.30
C ARG A 9 -1.85 -33.84 -8.65
N PRO A 10 -2.83 -34.73 -8.90
CA PRO A 10 -4.20 -34.63 -8.35
C PRO A 10 -4.24 -34.57 -6.81
N GLU A 11 -3.32 -35.29 -6.14
CA GLU A 11 -3.24 -35.31 -4.68
C GLU A 11 -2.88 -33.92 -4.11
N VAL A 12 -1.99 -33.18 -4.78
CA VAL A 12 -1.60 -31.82 -4.39
C VAL A 12 -2.79 -30.88 -4.52
N LEU A 13 -3.53 -30.99 -5.63
CA LEU A 13 -4.74 -30.19 -5.86
C LEU A 13 -5.85 -30.50 -4.83
N ALA A 14 -6.02 -31.75 -4.46
CA ALA A 14 -6.97 -32.15 -3.44
C ALA A 14 -6.60 -31.59 -2.05
N LEU A 15 -5.30 -31.60 -1.73
CA LEU A 15 -4.79 -31.06 -0.47
C LEU A 15 -4.96 -29.54 -0.41
N ASP A 16 -4.65 -28.84 -1.50
CA ASP A 16 -4.86 -27.40 -1.63
C ASP A 16 -6.32 -27.00 -1.43
N ARG A 17 -7.25 -27.66 -2.11
CA ARG A 17 -8.70 -27.43 -1.95
C ARG A 17 -9.16 -27.65 -0.51
N LYS A 18 -8.65 -28.68 0.14
CA LYS A 18 -8.97 -28.96 1.54
C LYS A 18 -8.42 -27.87 2.46
N ALA A 19 -7.18 -27.43 2.27
CA ALA A 19 -6.57 -26.35 3.04
C ALA A 19 -7.36 -25.05 2.89
N LEU A 20 -7.69 -24.65 1.64
CA LEU A 20 -8.51 -23.47 1.36
C LEU A 20 -9.89 -23.53 2.04
N SER A 21 -10.52 -24.71 2.06
CA SER A 21 -11.82 -24.87 2.73
C SER A 21 -11.74 -24.69 4.24
N LEU A 22 -10.65 -25.15 4.86
CA LEU A 22 -10.42 -25.01 6.30
C LEU A 22 -10.07 -23.56 6.72
N CYS A 23 -9.45 -22.79 5.83
CA CYS A 23 -9.03 -21.42 6.09
C CYS A 23 -10.02 -20.36 5.57
N ARG A 24 -11.20 -20.76 5.13
CA ARG A 24 -12.17 -19.86 4.49
C ARG A 24 -12.53 -18.65 5.35
N GLU A 25 -12.81 -18.85 6.63
CA GLU A 25 -13.20 -17.76 7.53
C GLU A 25 -12.06 -16.79 7.77
N GLN A 26 -10.83 -17.30 7.92
CA GLN A 26 -9.63 -16.47 8.09
C GLN A 26 -9.36 -15.64 6.84
N PHE A 27 -9.49 -16.25 5.66
CA PHE A 27 -9.33 -15.52 4.40
C PHE A 27 -10.41 -14.47 4.20
N ALA A 28 -11.67 -14.75 4.51
CA ALA A 28 -12.74 -13.77 4.43
C ALA A 28 -12.45 -12.54 5.32
N HIS A 29 -11.97 -12.77 6.54
CA HIS A 29 -11.58 -11.67 7.43
C HIS A 29 -10.40 -10.84 6.89
N VAL A 30 -9.38 -11.50 6.33
CA VAL A 30 -8.25 -10.81 5.68
C VAL A 30 -8.72 -10.01 4.46
N GLU A 31 -9.66 -10.55 3.68
CA GLU A 31 -10.24 -9.86 2.53
C GLU A 31 -11.01 -8.61 2.93
N GLU A 32 -11.77 -8.63 4.00
CA GLU A 32 -12.46 -7.45 4.54
C GLU A 32 -11.45 -6.34 4.93
N ILE A 33 -10.37 -6.71 5.63
CA ILE A 33 -9.31 -5.78 6.02
C ILE A 33 -8.63 -5.20 4.78
N ARG A 34 -8.32 -6.04 3.81
CA ARG A 34 -7.73 -5.63 2.51
C ARG A 34 -8.63 -4.61 1.81
N ASP A 35 -9.90 -4.93 1.66
CA ASP A 35 -10.84 -4.10 0.91
C ASP A 35 -11.05 -2.75 1.61
N TYR A 36 -11.19 -2.75 2.93
CA TYR A 36 -11.25 -1.53 3.72
C TYR A 36 -10.03 -0.64 3.51
N ASN A 37 -8.82 -1.20 3.61
CA ASN A 37 -7.60 -0.42 3.45
C ASN A 37 -7.40 0.06 2.01
N GLN A 38 -7.76 -0.75 1.02
CA GLN A 38 -7.71 -0.35 -0.39
C GLN A 38 -8.65 0.81 -0.67
N LEU A 39 -9.88 0.76 -0.19
CA LEU A 39 -10.85 1.85 -0.35
C LEU A 39 -10.40 3.12 0.37
N LYS A 40 -9.83 2.99 1.57
CA LYS A 40 -9.24 4.11 2.31
C LYS A 40 -8.12 4.78 1.52
N MET A 41 -7.22 4.00 0.93
CA MET A 41 -6.16 4.51 0.07
C MET A 41 -6.71 5.22 -1.17
N LEU A 42 -7.62 4.59 -1.91
CA LEU A 42 -8.25 5.18 -3.09
C LEU A 42 -8.96 6.49 -2.76
N ARG A 43 -9.65 6.53 -1.62
CA ARG A 43 -10.29 7.76 -1.14
C ARG A 43 -9.27 8.86 -0.87
N ALA A 44 -8.16 8.56 -0.21
CA ALA A 44 -7.10 9.53 0.04
C ALA A 44 -6.51 10.08 -1.26
N PHE A 45 -6.29 9.24 -2.27
CA PHE A 45 -5.84 9.67 -3.61
C PHE A 45 -6.85 10.62 -4.28
N THR A 46 -8.13 10.26 -4.24
CA THR A 46 -9.19 11.06 -4.85
C THR A 46 -9.34 12.42 -4.15
N ASP A 47 -9.41 12.42 -2.83
CA ASP A 47 -9.60 13.65 -2.03
C ASP A 47 -8.38 14.57 -2.07
N SER A 48 -7.18 14.03 -2.30
CA SER A 48 -5.97 14.81 -2.51
C SER A 48 -5.79 15.27 -3.97
N GLY A 49 -6.67 14.91 -4.89
CA GLY A 49 -6.61 15.30 -6.28
C GLY A 49 -5.33 14.81 -6.98
N VAL A 50 -4.98 13.53 -6.77
CA VAL A 50 -3.81 12.92 -7.42
C VAL A 50 -4.05 12.81 -8.92
N GLU A 51 -3.09 13.28 -9.72
CA GLU A 51 -3.12 13.33 -11.18
C GLU A 51 -1.85 12.68 -11.77
N ALA A 52 -1.87 12.40 -13.07
CA ALA A 52 -0.73 11.79 -13.78
C ALA A 52 0.59 12.54 -13.58
N ARG A 53 0.53 13.89 -13.52
CA ARG A 53 1.72 14.73 -13.30
C ARG A 53 2.45 14.45 -11.98
N HIS A 54 1.75 13.96 -10.95
CA HIS A 54 2.33 13.64 -9.67
C HIS A 54 3.17 12.34 -9.68
N PHE A 55 3.17 11.60 -10.79
CA PHE A 55 4.03 10.44 -11.02
C PHE A 55 5.26 10.77 -11.90
N TRP A 56 5.45 12.04 -12.26
CA TRP A 56 6.63 12.47 -13.00
C TRP A 56 7.84 12.57 -12.08
N GLY A 57 9.02 12.63 -12.66
CA GLY A 57 10.26 12.76 -11.91
C GLY A 57 10.32 14.03 -11.07
N SER A 58 11.04 13.94 -9.96
CA SER A 58 11.31 15.04 -9.03
C SER A 58 12.81 15.32 -8.98
N SER A 59 13.20 16.59 -8.83
CA SER A 59 14.59 16.97 -8.63
C SER A 59 15.13 16.61 -7.25
N GLY A 60 14.25 16.50 -6.27
CA GLY A 60 14.60 16.31 -4.86
C GLY A 60 15.05 17.59 -4.13
N TYR A 61 15.09 18.74 -4.82
CA TYR A 61 15.58 20.03 -4.28
C TYR A 61 14.50 21.11 -4.23
N GLY A 62 13.24 20.76 -4.28
CA GLY A 62 12.13 21.71 -4.24
C GLY A 62 11.71 22.28 -5.60
N VAL A 63 12.42 21.96 -6.67
CA VAL A 63 12.07 22.32 -8.03
C VAL A 63 11.36 21.14 -8.68
N TRP A 64 10.14 21.35 -9.17
CA TRP A 64 9.29 20.29 -9.74
C TRP A 64 8.93 19.17 -8.72
N ASP A 65 8.80 19.53 -7.43
CA ASP A 65 8.59 18.58 -6.33
C ASP A 65 7.12 18.51 -5.88
N ASP A 66 6.20 18.91 -6.72
CA ASP A 66 4.75 18.85 -6.48
C ASP A 66 4.29 17.41 -6.06
N SER A 67 4.88 16.41 -6.72
CA SER A 67 4.63 15.00 -6.42
C SER A 67 5.02 14.60 -4.99
N ARG A 68 6.09 15.18 -4.43
CA ARG A 68 6.53 14.90 -3.05
C ARG A 68 5.53 15.45 -2.04
N ASN A 69 5.09 16.69 -2.22
CA ASN A 69 4.09 17.31 -1.36
C ASN A 69 2.75 16.55 -1.46
N LYS A 70 2.39 16.15 -2.66
CA LYS A 70 1.19 15.34 -2.89
C LYS A 70 1.26 13.98 -2.21
N LEU A 71 2.41 13.31 -2.25
CA LEU A 71 2.63 12.05 -1.54
C LEU A 71 2.45 12.22 -0.02
N GLU A 72 2.98 13.29 0.56
CA GLU A 72 2.83 13.58 1.98
C GLU A 72 1.39 13.86 2.37
N GLU A 73 0.65 14.60 1.55
CA GLU A 73 -0.79 14.83 1.75
C GLU A 73 -1.59 13.53 1.73
N VAL A 74 -1.38 12.67 0.74
CA VAL A 74 -2.04 11.36 0.64
C VAL A 74 -1.70 10.50 1.85
N PHE A 75 -0.42 10.45 2.23
CA PHE A 75 0.03 9.64 3.37
C PHE A 75 -0.59 10.12 4.68
N ALA A 76 -0.61 11.43 4.93
CA ALA A 76 -1.28 12.01 6.10
C ALA A 76 -2.76 11.60 6.16
N ARG A 77 -3.49 11.73 5.05
CA ARG A 77 -4.90 11.31 4.96
C ARG A 77 -5.08 9.82 5.24
N CYS A 78 -4.23 8.96 4.69
CA CYS A 78 -4.30 7.52 4.92
C CYS A 78 -4.12 7.15 6.40
N MET A 79 -3.25 7.88 7.09
CA MET A 79 -2.94 7.64 8.51
C MET A 79 -3.83 8.41 9.48
N GLY A 80 -4.70 9.29 8.98
CA GLY A 80 -5.52 10.17 9.83
C GLY A 80 -4.69 11.19 10.60
N ALA A 81 -3.55 11.59 10.05
CA ALA A 81 -2.64 12.57 10.61
C ALA A 81 -2.88 13.96 10.02
N GLU A 82 -2.52 15.01 10.76
CA GLU A 82 -2.57 16.40 10.30
C GLU A 82 -1.55 16.66 9.18
N ALA A 83 -0.36 16.07 9.31
CA ALA A 83 0.72 16.19 8.33
C ALA A 83 1.57 14.91 8.30
N ALA A 84 2.36 14.75 7.25
CA ALA A 84 3.32 13.67 7.11
C ALA A 84 4.60 14.17 6.44
N LEU A 85 5.70 13.49 6.73
CA LEU A 85 6.98 13.65 6.05
C LEU A 85 7.38 12.31 5.43
N VAL A 86 7.39 12.26 4.10
CA VAL A 86 7.79 11.08 3.33
C VAL A 86 8.95 11.49 2.42
N ARG A 87 10.16 11.36 2.92
CA ARG A 87 11.36 11.90 2.28
C ARG A 87 12.44 10.83 2.09
N PRO A 88 13.07 10.76 0.91
CA PRO A 88 14.21 9.83 0.68
C PRO A 88 15.44 10.17 1.51
N GLN A 89 15.51 11.37 2.09
CA GLN A 89 16.56 11.81 3.01
C GLN A 89 16.51 11.12 4.37
N PHE A 90 15.41 10.49 4.75
CA PHE A 90 15.36 9.63 5.92
C PHE A 90 16.13 8.33 5.68
N MET A 91 17.32 8.24 6.26
CA MET A 91 18.27 7.15 6.00
C MET A 91 17.93 5.84 6.72
N SER A 92 17.11 5.91 7.76
CA SER A 92 16.73 4.76 8.58
C SER A 92 15.51 5.08 9.45
N GLY A 93 14.86 4.04 9.99
CA GLY A 93 13.77 4.22 10.97
C GLY A 93 14.23 4.98 12.22
N THR A 94 15.45 4.74 12.69
CA THR A 94 16.04 5.49 13.82
C THR A 94 16.15 6.97 13.50
N HIS A 95 16.63 7.33 12.31
CA HIS A 95 16.70 8.73 11.87
C HIS A 95 15.30 9.37 11.83
N THR A 96 14.32 8.66 11.28
CA THR A 96 12.93 9.14 11.24
C THR A 96 12.37 9.39 12.63
N LEU A 97 12.56 8.47 13.56
CA LEU A 97 12.13 8.62 14.97
C LEU A 97 12.84 9.79 15.66
N THR A 98 14.13 9.98 15.40
CA THR A 98 14.88 11.13 15.94
C THR A 98 14.27 12.44 15.47
N VAL A 99 14.01 12.58 14.17
CA VAL A 99 13.40 13.79 13.60
C VAL A 99 11.98 14.04 14.14
N ALA A 100 11.24 12.98 14.41
CA ALA A 100 9.87 13.10 14.94
C ALA A 100 9.81 13.49 16.44
N LEU A 101 10.87 13.19 17.19
CA LEU A 101 10.91 13.40 18.65
C LEU A 101 11.65 14.67 19.07
N PHE A 102 12.39 15.30 18.20
CA PHE A 102 13.21 16.50 18.43
C PHE A 102 12.81 17.65 17.49
#